data_b7f6e6ba42340a7b45c1f15a0094b1d8
#
_entry.id   b7f6e6ba42340a7b45c1f15a0094b1d8
#
_cell.length_a   1.000
_cell.length_b   1.000
_cell.length_c   1.000
_cell.angle_alpha   90.00
_cell.angle_beta   90.00
_cell.angle_gamma   90.00
#
_symmetry.space_group_name_H-M   'P 1'
#
loop_
_entity.id
_entity.type
_entity.pdbx_description
1 polymer ?
#
loop_
_entity_poly.entity_id
_entity_poly.type
_entity_poly.pdbx_seq_one_letter_code
_entity_poly.pdbx_strand_id
1 'polypeptide(L)'
;MKISPLDRFFLLGASLLAAYQVVVGIEGLSSFTILCYTVGFGVILVACLLMIILGFDVLESPLVVILSTIIPLSLSTGLVSEFFPAWLPAYLVFSGLGLLAIILTRTVMRSKISVIVLAIVHGIAGLLIFGLPIYLSITGVTPKGFMLVGLGGALIGLGGLLLFFMRTGSPLLSKEHILKLFPALLLLTTAAFVAGFALAKT
;
A
#
# COMPACT_ATOMS: atom_id res chain seq x y z
N MET A 1 0.57 21.57 -7.33
CA MET A 1 1.28 22.15 -6.14
C MET A 1 2.75 21.74 -6.22
N LYS A 2 3.67 22.71 -6.01
CA LYS A 2 5.12 22.39 -6.03
C LYS A 2 5.50 21.58 -4.80
N ILE A 3 6.31 20.54 -4.99
CA ILE A 3 6.89 19.72 -3.91
C ILE A 3 7.93 20.57 -3.16
N SER A 4 7.84 20.60 -1.82
CA SER A 4 8.81 21.27 -0.97
C SER A 4 10.09 20.41 -0.81
N PRO A 5 11.21 20.98 -0.37
CA PRO A 5 12.40 20.21 -0.01
C PRO A 5 12.14 19.15 1.08
N LEU A 6 11.27 19.45 2.04
CA LEU A 6 10.88 18.53 3.10
C LEU A 6 10.08 17.33 2.56
N ASP A 7 9.14 17.58 1.62
CA ASP A 7 8.39 16.52 0.97
C ASP A 7 9.32 15.57 0.21
N ARG A 8 10.31 16.14 -0.50
CA ARG A 8 11.34 15.35 -1.21
C ARG A 8 12.16 14.50 -0.25
N PHE A 9 12.52 15.05 0.91
CA PHE A 9 13.24 14.32 1.94
C PHE A 9 12.43 13.13 2.45
N PHE A 10 11.14 13.30 2.74
CA PHE A 10 10.27 12.22 3.18
C PHE A 10 10.06 11.16 2.09
N LEU A 11 9.82 11.56 0.85
CA LEU A 11 9.68 10.65 -0.28
C LEU A 11 10.98 9.88 -0.58
N LEU A 12 12.13 10.53 -0.46
CA LEU A 12 13.42 9.88 -0.61
C LEU A 12 13.66 8.85 0.51
N GLY A 13 13.35 9.20 1.76
CA GLY A 13 13.41 8.27 2.88
C GLY A 13 12.53 7.05 2.67
N ALA A 14 11.28 7.24 2.23
CA ALA A 14 10.37 6.15 1.88
C ALA A 14 10.92 5.29 0.72
N SER A 15 11.49 5.91 -0.31
CA SER A 15 12.13 5.20 -1.43
C SER A 15 13.30 4.34 -0.98
N LEU A 16 14.18 4.87 -0.14
CA LEU A 16 15.35 4.14 0.37
C LEU A 16 14.94 2.96 1.25
N LEU A 17 13.93 3.14 2.12
CA LEU A 17 13.39 2.05 2.92
C LEU A 17 12.73 0.96 2.06
N ALA A 18 11.97 1.36 1.04
CA ALA A 18 11.36 0.41 0.12
C ALA A 18 12.42 -0.34 -0.70
N ALA A 19 13.45 0.35 -1.20
CA ALA A 19 14.59 -0.27 -1.89
C ALA A 19 15.34 -1.24 -0.98
N TYR A 20 15.60 -0.85 0.28
CA TYR A 20 16.21 -1.72 1.29
C TYR A 20 15.40 -3.01 1.45
N GLN A 21 14.07 -2.92 1.61
CA GLN A 21 13.22 -4.09 1.78
C GLN A 21 13.21 -5.01 0.55
N VAL A 22 13.25 -4.45 -0.66
CA VAL A 22 13.36 -5.21 -1.92
C VAL A 22 14.69 -5.98 -1.98
N VAL A 23 15.80 -5.36 -1.57
CA VAL A 23 17.12 -5.96 -1.63
C VAL A 23 17.34 -7.02 -0.55
N VAL A 24 16.93 -6.73 0.68
CA VAL A 24 17.14 -7.63 1.83
C VAL A 24 16.12 -8.78 1.82
N GLY A 25 14.94 -8.56 1.26
CA GLY A 25 13.85 -9.53 1.31
C GLY A 25 13.38 -9.81 2.74
N ILE A 26 12.76 -10.95 2.93
CA ILE A 26 12.34 -11.46 4.25
C ILE A 26 12.72 -12.94 4.29
N GLU A 27 13.70 -13.29 5.09
CA GLU A 27 14.15 -14.67 5.25
C GLU A 27 13.07 -15.57 5.87
N GLY A 28 13.08 -16.84 5.50
CA GLY A 28 12.17 -17.85 6.06
C GLY A 28 10.79 -17.91 5.39
N LEU A 29 10.47 -16.97 4.48
CA LEU A 29 9.21 -17.00 3.73
C LEU A 29 9.31 -17.78 2.42
N SER A 30 8.17 -18.23 1.89
CA SER A 30 8.12 -18.86 0.57
C SER A 30 8.54 -17.89 -0.54
N SER A 31 9.12 -18.42 -1.63
CA SER A 31 9.54 -17.59 -2.78
C SER A 31 8.38 -16.78 -3.37
N PHE A 32 7.15 -17.32 -3.35
CA PHE A 32 5.97 -16.62 -3.82
C PHE A 32 5.61 -15.44 -2.89
N THR A 33 5.65 -15.64 -1.58
CA THR A 33 5.41 -14.59 -0.58
C THR A 33 6.44 -13.47 -0.72
N ILE A 34 7.73 -13.83 -0.87
CA ILE A 34 8.81 -12.85 -1.10
C ILE A 34 8.54 -12.05 -2.37
N LEU A 35 8.14 -12.71 -3.48
CA LEU A 35 7.80 -12.03 -4.73
C LEU A 35 6.66 -11.02 -4.52
N CYS A 36 5.60 -11.41 -3.81
CA CYS A 36 4.49 -10.50 -3.50
C CYS A 36 4.96 -9.24 -2.77
N TYR A 37 5.77 -9.40 -1.73
CA TYR A 37 6.29 -8.25 -0.99
C TYR A 37 7.27 -7.42 -1.82
N THR A 38 8.14 -8.06 -2.60
CA THR A 38 9.05 -7.37 -3.52
C THR A 38 8.29 -6.49 -4.53
N VAL A 39 7.20 -7.00 -5.09
CA VAL A 39 6.34 -6.23 -6.00
C VAL A 39 5.69 -5.05 -5.26
N GLY A 40 5.12 -5.27 -4.08
CA GLY A 40 4.51 -4.21 -3.28
C GLY A 40 5.48 -3.08 -2.94
N PHE A 41 6.65 -3.42 -2.40
CA PHE A 41 7.69 -2.43 -2.07
C PHE A 41 8.32 -1.79 -3.31
N GLY A 42 8.49 -2.55 -4.40
CA GLY A 42 8.95 -2.01 -5.68
C GLY A 42 8.01 -0.94 -6.25
N VAL A 43 6.70 -1.13 -6.13
CA VAL A 43 5.73 -0.11 -6.54
C VAL A 43 5.78 1.12 -5.62
N ILE A 44 5.94 0.94 -4.29
CA ILE A 44 6.14 2.07 -3.36
C ILE A 44 7.37 2.87 -3.75
N LEU A 45 8.50 2.20 -4.01
CA LEU A 45 9.75 2.82 -4.46
C LEU A 45 9.52 3.69 -5.71
N VAL A 46 8.96 3.08 -6.76
CA VAL A 46 8.71 3.78 -8.04
C VAL A 46 7.73 4.94 -7.85
N ALA A 47 6.66 4.76 -7.09
CA ALA A 47 5.67 5.81 -6.82
C ALA A 47 6.31 7.02 -6.11
N CYS A 48 7.15 6.80 -5.10
CA CYS A 48 7.86 7.88 -4.40
C CYS A 48 8.82 8.61 -5.34
N LEU A 49 9.60 7.89 -6.16
CA LEU A 49 10.51 8.51 -7.14
C LEU A 49 9.75 9.31 -8.20
N LEU A 50 8.62 8.81 -8.71
CA LEU A 50 7.77 9.55 -9.64
C LEU A 50 7.24 10.83 -9.02
N MET A 51 6.82 10.82 -7.76
CA MET A 51 6.40 12.04 -7.07
C MET A 51 7.55 13.03 -6.88
N ILE A 52 8.77 12.59 -6.60
CA ILE A 52 9.94 13.48 -6.50
C ILE A 52 10.22 14.18 -7.83
N ILE A 53 10.09 13.46 -8.96
CA ILE A 53 10.43 13.94 -10.30
C ILE A 53 9.30 14.79 -10.90
N LEU A 54 8.06 14.27 -10.86
CA LEU A 54 6.92 14.81 -11.57
C LEU A 54 6.00 15.69 -10.68
N GLY A 55 6.19 15.63 -9.37
CA GLY A 55 5.34 16.35 -8.44
C GLY A 55 4.05 15.59 -8.08
N PHE A 56 3.21 16.25 -7.27
CA PHE A 56 1.94 15.67 -6.84
C PHE A 56 0.90 15.51 -7.95
N ASP A 57 1.11 16.15 -9.10
CA ASP A 57 0.20 16.07 -10.25
C ASP A 57 0.14 14.61 -10.80
N VAL A 58 1.18 13.83 -10.55
CA VAL A 58 1.22 12.40 -10.88
C VAL A 58 0.10 11.60 -10.18
N LEU A 59 -0.34 12.02 -9.00
CA LEU A 59 -1.44 11.37 -8.27
C LEU A 59 -2.79 11.49 -8.99
N GLU A 60 -2.96 12.44 -9.90
CA GLU A 60 -4.19 12.62 -10.68
C GLU A 60 -4.29 11.64 -11.85
N SER A 61 -3.18 11.00 -12.24
CA SER A 61 -3.13 10.05 -13.36
C SER A 61 -3.92 8.77 -13.05
N PRO A 62 -4.80 8.32 -13.97
CA PRO A 62 -5.46 7.01 -13.85
C PRO A 62 -4.47 5.85 -13.74
N LEU A 63 -3.34 5.94 -14.42
CA LEU A 63 -2.27 4.94 -14.37
C LEU A 63 -1.71 4.77 -12.96
N VAL A 64 -1.51 5.90 -12.25
CA VAL A 64 -1.01 5.87 -10.86
C VAL A 64 -2.01 5.20 -9.93
N VAL A 65 -3.32 5.40 -10.14
CA VAL A 65 -4.35 4.69 -9.35
C VAL A 65 -4.28 3.18 -9.58
N ILE A 66 -4.10 2.75 -10.84
CA ILE A 66 -3.94 1.33 -11.19
C ILE A 66 -2.68 0.77 -10.52
N LEU A 67 -1.54 1.43 -10.68
CA LEU A 67 -0.28 1.01 -10.08
C LEU A 67 -0.35 0.98 -8.56
N SER A 68 -0.94 2.01 -7.93
CA SER A 68 -1.09 2.04 -6.46
C SER A 68 -1.96 0.93 -5.90
N THR A 69 -2.86 0.35 -6.73
CA THR A 69 -3.67 -0.82 -6.33
C THR A 69 -2.82 -2.09 -6.19
N ILE A 70 -1.72 -2.18 -6.93
CA ILE A 70 -0.81 -3.33 -6.83
C ILE A 70 -0.20 -3.42 -5.42
N ILE A 71 0.04 -2.28 -4.75
CA ILE A 71 0.61 -2.27 -3.39
C ILE A 71 -0.25 -3.08 -2.42
N PRO A 72 -1.51 -2.70 -2.15
CA PRO A 72 -2.33 -3.44 -1.19
C PRO A 72 -2.63 -4.86 -1.64
N LEU A 73 -2.85 -5.12 -2.94
CA LEU A 73 -3.09 -6.47 -3.44
C LEU A 73 -1.87 -7.38 -3.26
N SER A 74 -0.66 -6.89 -3.55
CA SER A 74 0.56 -7.68 -3.38
C SER A 74 0.85 -7.97 -1.91
N LEU A 75 0.80 -6.95 -1.05
CA LEU A 75 1.08 -7.13 0.38
C LEU A 75 0.07 -8.06 1.04
N SER A 76 -1.22 -7.90 0.77
CA SER A 76 -2.26 -8.78 1.31
C SER A 76 -2.19 -10.20 0.73
N THR A 77 -1.85 -10.36 -0.56
CA THR A 77 -1.63 -11.69 -1.16
C THR A 77 -0.46 -12.39 -0.48
N GLY A 78 0.63 -11.68 -0.18
CA GLY A 78 1.75 -12.22 0.58
C GLY A 78 1.33 -12.68 1.98
N LEU A 79 0.53 -11.88 2.69
CA LEU A 79 0.00 -12.26 4.01
C LEU A 79 -0.90 -13.50 3.94
N VAL A 80 -1.81 -13.56 2.96
CA VAL A 80 -2.70 -14.73 2.76
C VAL A 80 -1.88 -15.96 2.38
N SER A 81 -0.89 -15.82 1.52
CA SER A 81 -0.01 -16.92 1.11
C SER A 81 0.72 -17.54 2.31
N GLU A 82 1.21 -16.70 3.22
CA GLU A 82 2.01 -17.13 4.35
C GLU A 82 1.18 -17.73 5.48
N PHE A 83 0.09 -17.05 5.85
CA PHE A 83 -0.66 -17.42 7.06
C PHE A 83 -1.96 -18.18 6.80
N PHE A 84 -2.48 -18.12 5.57
CA PHE A 84 -3.74 -18.78 5.19
C PHE A 84 -3.64 -19.43 3.81
N PRO A 85 -2.68 -20.36 3.58
CA PRO A 85 -2.42 -20.93 2.25
C PRO A 85 -3.63 -21.62 1.62
N ALA A 86 -4.55 -22.18 2.42
CA ALA A 86 -5.79 -22.76 1.91
C ALA A 86 -6.71 -21.76 1.21
N TRP A 87 -6.63 -20.46 1.58
CA TRP A 87 -7.43 -19.40 0.98
C TRP A 87 -6.72 -18.69 -0.19
N LEU A 88 -5.44 -19.01 -0.41
CA LEU A 88 -4.64 -18.37 -1.45
C LEU A 88 -5.27 -18.46 -2.87
N PRO A 89 -5.79 -19.61 -3.34
CA PRO A 89 -6.39 -19.68 -4.67
C PRO A 89 -7.59 -18.73 -4.84
N ALA A 90 -8.47 -18.69 -3.84
CA ALA A 90 -9.63 -17.79 -3.86
C ALA A 90 -9.20 -16.31 -3.82
N TYR A 91 -8.18 -16.00 -3.01
CA TYR A 91 -7.65 -14.65 -2.90
C TYR A 91 -6.92 -14.19 -4.17
N LEU A 92 -6.22 -15.07 -4.88
CA LEU A 92 -5.62 -14.78 -6.19
C LEU A 92 -6.69 -14.45 -7.24
N VAL A 93 -7.79 -15.19 -7.26
CA VAL A 93 -8.93 -14.89 -8.14
C VAL A 93 -9.50 -13.50 -7.80
N PHE A 94 -9.73 -13.20 -6.51
CA PHE A 94 -10.17 -11.87 -6.06
C PHE A 94 -9.21 -10.77 -6.49
N SER A 95 -7.90 -10.96 -6.27
CA SER A 95 -6.87 -9.96 -6.60
C SER A 95 -6.76 -9.72 -8.10
N GLY A 96 -6.78 -10.78 -8.91
CA GLY A 96 -6.72 -10.70 -10.36
C GLY A 96 -7.96 -10.03 -10.96
N LEU A 97 -9.15 -10.47 -10.55
CA LEU A 97 -10.42 -9.87 -11.01
C LEU A 97 -10.58 -8.44 -10.50
N GLY A 98 -10.16 -8.17 -9.27
CA GLY A 98 -10.19 -6.83 -8.68
C GLY A 98 -9.29 -5.85 -9.45
N LEU A 99 -8.05 -6.25 -9.75
CA LEU A 99 -7.14 -5.43 -10.54
C LEU A 99 -7.68 -5.21 -11.95
N LEU A 100 -8.19 -6.26 -12.62
CA LEU A 100 -8.79 -6.14 -13.94
C LEU A 100 -9.99 -5.20 -13.94
N ALA A 101 -10.87 -5.32 -12.94
CA ALA A 101 -12.03 -4.43 -12.79
C ALA A 101 -11.61 -2.97 -12.60
N ILE A 102 -10.54 -2.70 -11.83
CA ILE A 102 -10.00 -1.34 -11.67
C ILE A 102 -9.45 -0.82 -12.99
N ILE A 103 -8.68 -1.63 -13.74
CA ILE A 103 -8.16 -1.24 -15.05
C ILE A 103 -9.33 -0.87 -15.98
N LEU A 104 -10.31 -1.75 -16.14
CA LEU A 104 -11.44 -1.52 -17.04
C LEU A 104 -12.27 -0.31 -16.64
N THR A 105 -12.58 -0.15 -15.35
CA THR A 105 -13.40 0.96 -14.89
C THR A 105 -12.68 2.31 -14.93
N ARG A 106 -11.34 2.32 -14.83
CA ARG A 106 -10.53 3.55 -14.91
C ARG A 106 -10.20 3.97 -16.33
N THR A 107 -10.05 3.01 -17.25
CA THR A 107 -9.68 3.31 -18.64
C THR A 107 -10.88 3.46 -19.55
N VAL A 108 -11.88 2.58 -19.42
CA VAL A 108 -13.02 2.50 -20.34
C VAL A 108 -14.27 3.19 -19.80
N MET A 109 -14.68 2.88 -18.57
CA MET A 109 -16.01 3.28 -18.08
C MET A 109 -16.08 4.67 -17.46
N ARG A 110 -15.00 5.16 -16.85
CA ARG A 110 -14.88 6.50 -16.20
C ARG A 110 -16.11 6.94 -15.40
N SER A 111 -16.79 6.02 -14.72
CA SER A 111 -18.06 6.24 -14.03
C SER A 111 -17.91 6.18 -12.50
N LYS A 112 -18.99 6.47 -11.78
CA LYS A 112 -19.07 6.30 -10.32
C LYS A 112 -18.76 4.86 -9.89
N ILE A 113 -19.00 3.87 -10.75
CA ILE A 113 -18.67 2.46 -10.52
C ILE A 113 -17.17 2.29 -10.27
N SER A 114 -16.31 3.07 -10.95
CA SER A 114 -14.86 3.00 -10.74
C SER A 114 -14.43 3.34 -9.32
N VAL A 115 -15.18 4.19 -8.63
CA VAL A 115 -14.93 4.57 -7.23
C VAL A 115 -15.33 3.44 -6.29
N ILE A 116 -16.49 2.82 -6.54
CA ILE A 116 -17.00 1.70 -5.74
C ILE A 116 -16.07 0.49 -5.86
N VAL A 117 -15.69 0.11 -7.08
CA VAL A 117 -14.76 -1.00 -7.33
C VAL A 117 -13.43 -0.76 -6.61
N LEU A 118 -12.87 0.45 -6.74
CA LEU A 118 -11.64 0.81 -6.04
C LEU A 118 -11.79 0.69 -4.53
N ALA A 119 -12.89 1.21 -3.96
CA ALA A 119 -13.15 1.15 -2.52
C ALA A 119 -13.27 -0.29 -2.00
N ILE A 120 -13.94 -1.17 -2.74
CA ILE A 120 -14.10 -2.58 -2.36
C ILE A 120 -12.72 -3.29 -2.40
N VAL A 121 -12.00 -3.18 -3.51
CA VAL A 121 -10.71 -3.88 -3.69
C VAL A 121 -9.68 -3.38 -2.68
N HIS A 122 -9.52 -2.05 -2.55
CA HIS A 122 -8.60 -1.47 -1.58
C HIS A 122 -9.03 -1.71 -0.14
N GLY A 123 -10.34 -1.66 0.13
CA GLY A 123 -10.88 -1.88 1.46
C GLY A 123 -10.60 -3.29 1.97
N ILE A 124 -10.89 -4.32 1.16
CA ILE A 124 -10.63 -5.72 1.53
C ILE A 124 -9.12 -5.95 1.71
N ALA A 125 -8.30 -5.55 0.75
CA ALA A 125 -6.85 -5.69 0.84
C ALA A 125 -6.27 -4.90 2.03
N GLY A 126 -6.72 -3.66 2.23
CA GLY A 126 -6.30 -2.81 3.34
C GLY A 126 -6.69 -3.36 4.71
N LEU A 127 -7.91 -3.90 4.85
CA LEU A 127 -8.34 -4.55 6.10
C LEU A 127 -7.50 -5.79 6.43
N LEU A 128 -7.10 -6.57 5.42
CA LEU A 128 -6.18 -7.69 5.63
C LEU A 128 -4.80 -7.22 6.10
N ILE A 129 -4.23 -6.19 5.45
CA ILE A 129 -2.92 -5.66 5.83
C ILE A 129 -2.96 -5.03 7.23
N PHE A 130 -4.06 -4.38 7.59
CA PHE A 130 -4.25 -3.79 8.91
C PHE A 130 -4.53 -4.85 9.98
N GLY A 131 -5.57 -5.66 9.77
CA GLY A 131 -6.13 -6.51 10.82
C GLY A 131 -5.33 -7.80 11.06
N LEU A 132 -4.85 -8.42 9.99
CA LEU A 132 -4.23 -9.73 10.08
C LEU A 132 -2.91 -9.73 10.88
N PRO A 133 -1.94 -8.83 10.65
CA PRO A 133 -0.72 -8.78 11.45
C PRO A 133 -0.97 -8.49 12.93
N ILE A 134 -1.96 -7.64 13.23
CA ILE A 134 -2.36 -7.35 14.60
C ILE A 134 -2.95 -8.61 15.27
N TYR A 135 -3.90 -9.27 14.59
CA TYR A 135 -4.51 -10.50 15.08
C TYR A 135 -3.48 -11.59 15.35
N LEU A 136 -2.58 -11.86 14.40
CA LEU A 136 -1.54 -12.88 14.52
C LEU A 136 -0.58 -12.60 15.68
N SER A 137 -0.24 -11.32 15.90
CA SER A 137 0.64 -10.93 17.01
C SER A 137 -0.06 -11.01 18.37
N ILE A 138 -1.35 -10.67 18.45
CA ILE A 138 -2.13 -10.77 19.70
C ILE A 138 -2.34 -12.24 20.08
N THR A 139 -2.58 -13.10 19.08
CA THR A 139 -2.77 -14.55 19.32
C THR A 139 -1.46 -15.32 19.50
N GLY A 140 -0.30 -14.64 19.43
CA GLY A 140 1.00 -15.27 19.64
C GLY A 140 1.49 -16.13 18.47
N VAL A 141 0.84 -16.06 17.30
CA VAL A 141 1.28 -16.76 16.08
C VAL A 141 2.55 -16.12 15.51
N THR A 142 2.66 -14.80 15.65
CA THR A 142 3.84 -14.03 15.24
C THR A 142 4.38 -13.20 16.40
N PRO A 143 5.67 -12.81 16.37
CA PRO A 143 6.24 -11.87 17.34
C PRO A 143 5.45 -10.55 17.39
N LYS A 144 5.41 -9.92 18.57
CA LYS A 144 4.67 -8.67 18.78
C LYS A 144 5.09 -7.54 17.84
N GLY A 145 6.35 -7.52 17.41
CA GLY A 145 6.87 -6.54 16.44
C GLY A 145 6.16 -6.57 15.10
N PHE A 146 5.57 -7.71 14.71
CA PHE A 146 4.81 -7.82 13.46
C PHE A 146 3.53 -6.97 13.43
N MET A 147 3.02 -6.53 14.59
CA MET A 147 1.91 -5.54 14.65
C MET A 147 2.22 -4.24 13.90
N LEU A 148 3.50 -3.89 13.75
CA LEU A 148 3.91 -2.70 13.00
C LEU A 148 3.52 -2.79 11.52
N VAL A 149 3.44 -4.00 10.95
CA VAL A 149 2.90 -4.18 9.58
C VAL A 149 1.43 -3.75 9.56
N GLY A 150 0.64 -4.11 10.56
CA GLY A 150 -0.74 -3.65 10.71
C GLY A 150 -0.84 -2.14 10.88
N LEU A 151 0.03 -1.55 11.70
CA LEU A 151 0.10 -0.08 11.84
C LEU A 151 0.41 0.60 10.50
N GLY A 152 1.37 0.07 9.73
CA GLY A 152 1.65 0.53 8.36
C GLY A 152 0.42 0.44 7.46
N GLY A 153 -0.36 -0.66 7.57
CA GLY A 153 -1.64 -0.83 6.88
C GLY A 153 -2.66 0.23 7.25
N ALA A 154 -2.77 0.59 8.53
CA ALA A 154 -3.64 1.69 8.99
C ALA A 154 -3.22 3.05 8.41
N LEU A 155 -1.92 3.35 8.42
CA LEU A 155 -1.38 4.63 7.91
C LEU A 155 -1.60 4.79 6.42
N ILE A 156 -1.33 3.75 5.60
CA ILE A 156 -1.56 3.81 4.16
C ILE A 156 -3.06 3.86 3.84
N GLY A 157 -3.88 3.16 4.62
CA GLY A 157 -5.33 3.22 4.54
C GLY A 157 -5.87 4.62 4.81
N LEU A 158 -5.36 5.29 5.85
CA LEU A 158 -5.68 6.69 6.15
C LEU A 158 -5.29 7.62 4.99
N GLY A 159 -4.08 7.47 4.44
CA GLY A 159 -3.63 8.23 3.27
C GLY A 159 -4.55 8.03 2.05
N GLY A 160 -4.95 6.78 1.79
CA GLY A 160 -5.89 6.43 0.74
C GLY A 160 -7.27 7.07 0.94
N LEU A 161 -7.81 7.06 2.16
CA LEU A 161 -9.07 7.71 2.50
C LEU A 161 -9.01 9.23 2.31
N LEU A 162 -7.93 9.87 2.73
CA LEU A 162 -7.74 11.31 2.52
C LEU A 162 -7.73 11.68 1.03
N LEU A 163 -7.01 10.90 0.20
CA LEU A 163 -6.99 11.08 -1.24
C LEU A 163 -8.36 10.80 -1.88
N PHE A 164 -9.09 9.80 -1.39
CA PHE A 164 -10.44 9.48 -1.84
C PHE A 164 -11.39 10.65 -1.59
N PHE A 165 -11.48 11.16 -0.36
CA PHE A 165 -12.34 12.29 -0.02
C PHE A 165 -11.95 13.57 -0.76
N MET A 166 -10.65 13.80 -0.96
CA MET A 166 -10.17 14.91 -1.78
C MET A 166 -10.73 14.85 -3.21
N ARG A 167 -10.84 13.65 -3.80
CA ARG A 167 -11.33 13.47 -5.19
C ARG A 167 -12.83 13.49 -5.32
N THR A 168 -13.58 13.14 -4.27
CA THR A 168 -15.06 13.15 -4.29
C THR A 168 -15.65 14.55 -4.11
N GLY A 169 -14.80 15.56 -3.88
CA GLY A 169 -15.25 16.95 -3.69
C GLY A 169 -15.77 17.25 -2.29
N SER A 170 -15.66 16.32 -1.35
CA SER A 170 -16.02 16.49 0.07
C SER A 170 -14.79 16.23 0.95
N PRO A 171 -13.71 17.01 0.82
CA PRO A 171 -12.49 16.75 1.56
C PRO A 171 -12.68 17.01 3.05
N LEU A 172 -12.20 16.07 3.89
CA LEU A 172 -12.13 16.23 5.35
C LEU A 172 -11.09 17.30 5.74
N LEU A 173 -10.06 17.44 4.91
CA LEU A 173 -9.00 18.44 5.01
C LEU A 173 -8.84 19.12 3.64
N SER A 174 -8.31 20.35 3.61
CA SER A 174 -8.02 21.00 2.34
C SER A 174 -7.04 20.19 1.49
N LYS A 175 -7.14 20.28 0.16
CA LYS A 175 -6.22 19.60 -0.79
C LYS A 175 -4.75 19.85 -0.42
N GLU A 176 -4.44 21.08 -0.01
CA GLU A 176 -3.09 21.46 0.38
C GLU A 176 -2.59 20.70 1.62
N HIS A 177 -3.41 20.60 2.67
CA HIS A 177 -3.05 19.85 3.87
C HIS A 177 -2.89 18.36 3.59
N ILE A 178 -3.77 17.76 2.78
CA ILE A 178 -3.67 16.34 2.40
C ILE A 178 -2.36 16.09 1.68
N LEU A 179 -2.02 16.91 0.68
CA LEU A 179 -0.79 16.73 -0.09
C LEU A 179 0.47 16.98 0.74
N LYS A 180 0.44 17.90 1.71
CA LYS A 180 1.56 18.11 2.65
C LYS A 180 1.76 16.95 3.63
N LEU A 181 0.68 16.29 4.06
CA LEU A 181 0.77 15.15 4.97
C LEU A 181 1.21 13.86 4.24
N PHE A 182 0.89 13.75 2.97
CA PHE A 182 1.03 12.51 2.21
C PHE A 182 2.46 11.95 2.16
N PRO A 183 3.53 12.75 1.92
CA PRO A 183 4.92 12.27 1.96
C PRO A 183 5.34 11.71 3.32
N ALA A 184 4.94 12.39 4.40
CA ALA A 184 5.21 11.92 5.76
C ALA A 184 4.47 10.61 6.07
N LEU A 185 3.20 10.48 5.64
CA LEU A 185 2.44 9.24 5.78
C LEU A 185 3.10 8.09 5.02
N LEU A 186 3.60 8.32 3.80
CA LEU A 186 4.31 7.31 3.03
C LEU A 186 5.60 6.86 3.73
N LEU A 187 6.37 7.80 4.27
CA LEU A 187 7.58 7.46 5.02
C LEU A 187 7.25 6.63 6.26
N LEU A 188 6.29 7.07 7.06
CA LEU A 188 5.88 6.36 8.28
C LEU A 188 5.31 4.97 7.97
N THR A 189 4.48 4.86 6.93
CA THR A 189 3.94 3.58 6.43
C THR A 189 5.06 2.63 6.06
N THR A 190 6.01 3.10 5.22
CA THR A 190 7.10 2.26 4.73
C THR A 190 8.02 1.86 5.88
N ALA A 191 8.32 2.79 6.80
CA ALA A 191 9.11 2.50 8.00
C ALA A 191 8.43 1.46 8.91
N ALA A 192 7.11 1.57 9.11
CA ALA A 192 6.34 0.62 9.90
C ALA A 192 6.34 -0.78 9.26
N PHE A 193 6.18 -0.88 7.94
CA PHE A 193 6.27 -2.14 7.21
C PHE A 193 7.66 -2.77 7.35
N VAL A 194 8.72 -2.01 7.04
CA VAL A 194 10.10 -2.50 7.11
C VAL A 194 10.45 -2.96 8.53
N ALA A 195 10.14 -2.14 9.54
CA ALA A 195 10.37 -2.50 10.93
C ALA A 195 9.54 -3.72 11.36
N GLY A 196 8.27 -3.79 10.95
CA GLY A 196 7.40 -4.91 11.27
C GLY A 196 7.90 -6.24 10.68
N PHE A 197 8.35 -6.25 9.44
CA PHE A 197 8.94 -7.43 8.82
C PHE A 197 10.30 -7.79 9.42
N ALA A 198 11.13 -6.81 9.78
CA ALA A 198 12.40 -7.07 10.46
C ALA A 198 12.21 -7.70 11.84
N LEU A 199 11.23 -7.22 12.61
CA LEU A 199 10.90 -7.72 13.95
C LEU A 199 10.01 -8.97 13.95
N ALA A 200 9.53 -9.42 12.79
CA ALA A 200 8.84 -10.69 12.64
C ALA A 200 9.78 -11.91 12.76
N LYS A 201 11.09 -11.68 12.62
CA LYS A 201 12.13 -12.73 12.64
C LYS A 201 12.61 -13.11 14.06
N THR A 202 12.26 -12.36 15.09
CA THR A 202 12.67 -12.59 16.48
C THR A 202 11.58 -13.28 17.26
#